data_072450ce36fc43ad1bce83e777540756
#
_entry.id   072450ce36fc43ad1bce83e777540756
#
_cell.length_a   1.000
_cell.length_b   1.000
_cell.length_c   1.000
_cell.angle_alpha   90.00
_cell.angle_beta   90.00
_cell.angle_gamma   90.00
#
_symmetry.space_group_name_H-M   'P 1'
#
loop_
_entity.id
_entity.type
_entity.pdbx_description
1 polymer ?
#
loop_
_entity_poly.entity_id
_entity_poly.type
_entity_poly.pdbx_seq_one_letter_code
_entity_poly.pdbx_strand_id
1 'polypeptide(L)'
;MNEIPNHIAIIMDGNRRWAENKKINKIIGHKKGIEIAKNIAIESHKIGIKNLTLYAFSFQNWNRPKIEVESLFKLFNDLFEDKSKFFKDNGFVFNPIGRLDELNNLMRKKISRLHENTIDNKGLTINVAINYGGKEEIVDTIKKISCAGIDFNLLDVDLLKKFSYLPKTPDPELMIRTRR
;
A
#
# COMPACT_ATOMS: atom_id res chain seq x y z
N MET A 1 -28.23 6.86 -10.33
CA MET A 1 -27.46 5.61 -10.12
C MET A 1 -26.28 5.99 -9.26
N ASN A 2 -26.08 5.32 -8.11
CA ASN A 2 -24.87 5.57 -7.32
C ASN A 2 -23.69 5.02 -8.09
N GLU A 3 -22.83 5.88 -8.59
CA GLU A 3 -21.61 5.47 -9.27
C GLU A 3 -20.66 4.84 -8.24
N ILE A 4 -20.20 3.62 -8.54
CA ILE A 4 -19.24 2.93 -7.70
C ILE A 4 -17.87 3.56 -7.98
N PRO A 5 -17.11 4.00 -6.94
CA PRO A 5 -15.81 4.61 -7.12
C PRO A 5 -14.83 3.61 -7.79
N ASN A 6 -14.03 4.10 -8.73
CA ASN A 6 -12.99 3.31 -9.36
C ASN A 6 -11.81 3.03 -8.43
N HIS A 7 -11.53 3.97 -7.51
CA HIS A 7 -10.40 3.89 -6.61
C HIS A 7 -10.79 4.30 -5.18
N ILE A 8 -10.54 3.39 -4.24
CA ILE A 8 -10.70 3.64 -2.80
C ILE A 8 -9.34 3.55 -2.11
N ALA A 9 -9.05 4.48 -1.20
CA ALA A 9 -7.86 4.43 -0.35
C ALA A 9 -8.26 4.22 1.12
N ILE A 10 -7.55 3.32 1.83
CA ILE A 10 -7.85 2.99 3.23
C ILE A 10 -6.61 3.14 4.10
N ILE A 11 -6.70 4.02 5.09
CA ILE A 11 -5.72 4.15 6.17
C ILE A 11 -6.15 3.19 7.29
N MET A 12 -5.44 2.07 7.41
CA MET A 12 -5.71 1.01 8.38
C MET A 12 -5.19 1.39 9.77
N ASP A 13 -5.92 2.24 10.48
CA ASP A 13 -5.58 2.71 11.83
C ASP A 13 -6.40 1.96 12.90
N GLY A 14 -5.83 1.80 14.09
CA GLY A 14 -6.51 1.25 15.27
C GLY A 14 -6.16 -0.18 15.63
N ASN A 15 -5.45 -0.95 14.80
CA ASN A 15 -5.08 -2.35 15.07
C ASN A 15 -4.33 -2.54 16.40
N ARG A 16 -3.40 -1.62 16.71
CA ARG A 16 -2.66 -1.61 17.97
C ARG A 16 -3.58 -1.38 19.17
N ARG A 17 -4.42 -0.33 19.14
CA ARG A 17 -5.37 0.01 20.22
C ARG A 17 -6.39 -1.11 20.45
N TRP A 18 -6.86 -1.73 19.37
CA TRP A 18 -7.76 -2.88 19.46
C TRP A 18 -7.12 -4.04 20.26
N ALA A 19 -5.85 -4.35 20.01
CA ALA A 19 -5.11 -5.36 20.76
C ALA A 19 -4.90 -4.95 22.23
N GLU A 20 -4.51 -3.69 22.47
CA GLU A 20 -4.35 -3.14 23.82
C GLU A 20 -5.65 -3.19 24.63
N ASN A 21 -6.78 -2.80 24.05
CA ASN A 21 -8.10 -2.89 24.69
C ASN A 21 -8.50 -4.33 25.02
N LYS A 22 -8.07 -5.29 24.22
CA LYS A 22 -8.30 -6.73 24.46
C LYS A 22 -7.23 -7.37 25.35
N LYS A 23 -6.23 -6.61 25.82
CA LYS A 23 -5.10 -7.10 26.63
C LYS A 23 -4.33 -8.25 25.95
N ILE A 24 -4.21 -8.21 24.63
CA ILE A 24 -3.49 -9.19 23.82
C ILE A 24 -2.30 -8.56 23.09
N ASN A 25 -1.41 -9.40 22.55
CA ASN A 25 -0.23 -8.94 21.85
C ASN A 25 -0.61 -8.09 20.62
N LYS A 26 0.07 -6.94 20.43
CA LYS A 26 -0.13 -6.00 19.31
C LYS A 26 -0.01 -6.66 17.95
N ILE A 27 0.85 -7.68 17.81
CA ILE A 27 1.04 -8.45 16.58
C ILE A 27 -0.26 -9.16 16.17
N ILE A 28 -1.06 -9.64 17.14
CA ILE A 28 -2.36 -10.27 16.85
C ILE A 28 -3.32 -9.25 16.24
N GLY A 29 -3.28 -8.00 16.73
CA GLY A 29 -4.07 -6.91 16.14
C GLY A 29 -3.68 -6.65 14.67
N HIS A 30 -2.39 -6.62 14.37
CA HIS A 30 -1.91 -6.46 12.99
C HIS A 30 -2.27 -7.65 12.09
N LYS A 31 -2.15 -8.89 12.58
CA LYS A 31 -2.60 -10.09 11.84
C LYS A 31 -4.09 -10.01 11.52
N LYS A 32 -4.90 -9.61 12.50
CA LYS A 32 -6.35 -9.41 12.28
C LYS A 32 -6.63 -8.32 11.26
N GLY A 33 -5.89 -7.22 11.29
CA GLY A 33 -5.98 -6.16 10.28
C GLY A 33 -5.71 -6.65 8.86
N ILE A 34 -4.74 -7.53 8.69
CA ILE A 34 -4.42 -8.14 7.38
C ILE A 34 -5.57 -9.04 6.89
N GLU A 35 -6.17 -9.85 7.75
CA GLU A 35 -7.33 -10.68 7.39
C GLU A 35 -8.52 -9.81 6.94
N ILE A 36 -8.79 -8.73 7.68
CA ILE A 36 -9.83 -7.77 7.32
C ILE A 36 -9.51 -7.11 5.98
N ALA A 37 -8.27 -6.68 5.75
CA ALA A 37 -7.86 -6.06 4.48
C ALA A 37 -8.08 -6.98 3.28
N LYS A 38 -7.85 -8.30 3.44
CA LYS A 38 -8.15 -9.28 2.39
C LYS A 38 -9.64 -9.39 2.10
N ASN A 39 -10.46 -9.46 3.14
CA ASN A 39 -11.91 -9.52 2.97
C ASN A 39 -12.43 -8.26 2.27
N ILE A 40 -11.91 -7.08 2.67
CA ILE A 40 -12.21 -5.82 2.00
C ILE A 40 -11.81 -5.85 0.53
N ALA A 41 -10.63 -6.40 0.20
CA ALA A 41 -10.20 -6.51 -1.20
C ALA A 41 -11.15 -7.40 -2.01
N ILE A 42 -11.57 -8.54 -1.47
CA ILE A 42 -12.55 -9.42 -2.13
C ILE A 42 -13.88 -8.70 -2.35
N GLU A 43 -14.42 -8.05 -1.31
CA GLU A 43 -15.70 -7.33 -1.42
C GLU A 43 -15.60 -6.12 -2.36
N SER A 44 -14.48 -5.38 -2.32
CA SER A 44 -14.21 -4.28 -3.25
C SER A 44 -14.23 -4.77 -4.71
N HIS A 45 -13.60 -5.91 -4.98
CA HIS A 45 -13.61 -6.50 -6.32
C HIS A 45 -15.03 -6.91 -6.76
N LYS A 46 -15.79 -7.54 -5.87
CA LYS A 46 -17.17 -7.98 -6.16
C LYS A 46 -18.10 -6.83 -6.54
N ILE A 47 -17.96 -5.68 -5.88
CA ILE A 47 -18.78 -4.49 -6.18
C ILE A 47 -18.25 -3.66 -7.35
N GLY A 48 -17.12 -4.06 -7.97
CA GLY A 48 -16.63 -3.46 -9.20
C GLY A 48 -15.52 -2.40 -9.06
N ILE A 49 -14.98 -2.20 -7.85
CA ILE A 49 -13.82 -1.31 -7.63
C ILE A 49 -12.61 -1.85 -8.40
N LYS A 50 -11.87 -0.97 -9.06
CA LYS A 50 -10.70 -1.32 -9.88
C LYS A 50 -9.37 -1.16 -9.14
N ASN A 51 -9.29 -0.19 -8.23
CA ASN A 51 -8.07 0.12 -7.49
C ASN A 51 -8.38 0.24 -5.99
N LEU A 52 -7.58 -0.40 -5.15
CA LEU A 52 -7.65 -0.31 -3.70
C LEU A 52 -6.27 0.04 -3.15
N THR A 53 -6.12 1.23 -2.57
CA THR A 53 -4.88 1.61 -1.90
C THR A 53 -4.96 1.34 -0.40
N LEU A 54 -4.01 0.56 0.12
CA LEU A 54 -3.90 0.21 1.52
C LEU A 54 -2.61 0.80 2.10
N TYR A 55 -2.73 1.70 3.09
CA TYR A 55 -1.58 2.26 3.80
C TYR A 55 -1.09 1.29 4.86
N ALA A 56 -0.11 0.43 4.50
CA ALA A 56 0.37 -0.66 5.35
C ALA A 56 1.47 -0.23 6.33
N PHE A 57 2.43 0.60 5.88
CA PHE A 57 3.54 1.09 6.70
C PHE A 57 3.97 2.48 6.24
N SER A 58 3.74 3.49 7.10
CA SER A 58 4.16 4.86 6.79
C SER A 58 5.63 5.10 7.12
N PHE A 59 6.24 6.08 6.45
CA PHE A 59 7.59 6.55 6.75
C PHE A 59 7.76 6.91 8.24
N GLN A 60 6.76 7.55 8.86
CA GLN A 60 6.77 7.91 10.28
C GLN A 60 6.74 6.70 11.22
N ASN A 61 6.37 5.50 10.74
CA ASN A 61 6.35 4.29 11.57
C ASN A 61 7.74 3.79 11.96
N TRP A 62 8.81 4.27 11.30
CA TRP A 62 10.19 4.00 11.73
C TRP A 62 10.52 4.56 13.11
N ASN A 63 9.80 5.59 13.57
CA ASN A 63 9.94 6.16 14.92
C ASN A 63 9.35 5.27 16.02
N ARG A 64 8.73 4.15 15.69
CA ARG A 64 8.23 3.17 16.67
C ARG A 64 9.38 2.40 17.30
N PRO A 65 9.16 1.77 18.49
CA PRO A 65 10.17 0.90 19.09
C PRO A 65 10.64 -0.17 18.08
N LYS A 66 11.96 -0.40 18.02
CA LYS A 66 12.60 -1.30 17.06
C LYS A 66 11.97 -2.69 17.03
N ILE A 67 11.65 -3.25 18.21
CA ILE A 67 10.99 -4.57 18.35
C ILE A 67 9.61 -4.59 17.66
N GLU A 68 8.85 -3.48 17.71
CA GLU A 68 7.55 -3.39 17.04
C GLU A 68 7.73 -3.37 15.52
N VAL A 69 8.69 -2.57 15.02
CA VAL A 69 9.02 -2.48 13.60
C VAL A 69 9.47 -3.84 13.07
N GLU A 70 10.42 -4.51 13.74
CA GLU A 70 10.89 -5.84 13.37
C GLU A 70 9.77 -6.88 13.32
N SER A 71 8.86 -6.82 14.28
CA SER A 71 7.69 -7.71 14.33
C SER A 71 6.72 -7.48 13.17
N LEU A 72 6.50 -6.21 12.77
CA LEU A 72 5.71 -5.86 11.59
C LEU A 72 6.37 -6.35 10.30
N PHE A 73 7.68 -6.16 10.17
CA PHE A 73 8.41 -6.63 9.00
C PHE A 73 8.45 -8.16 8.92
N LYS A 74 8.53 -8.88 10.05
CA LYS A 74 8.35 -10.33 10.07
C LYS A 74 6.98 -10.73 9.56
N LEU A 75 5.93 -10.03 9.99
CA LEU A 75 4.57 -10.27 9.53
C LEU A 75 4.40 -10.00 8.03
N PHE A 76 5.04 -8.95 7.49
CA PHE A 76 5.08 -8.70 6.04
C PHE A 76 5.84 -9.79 5.29
N ASN A 77 6.96 -10.29 5.84
CA ASN A 77 7.70 -11.41 5.26
C ASN A 77 6.81 -12.65 5.10
N ASP A 78 6.11 -13.04 6.17
CA ASP A 78 5.18 -14.16 6.15
C ASP A 78 4.03 -13.91 5.14
N LEU A 79 3.56 -12.66 5.07
CA LEU A 79 2.52 -12.25 4.12
C LEU A 79 2.96 -12.41 2.66
N PHE A 80 4.17 -12.01 2.32
CA PHE A 80 4.66 -12.03 0.93
C PHE A 80 5.09 -13.44 0.48
N GLU A 81 5.46 -14.33 1.40
CA GLU A 81 5.76 -15.74 1.09
C GLU A 81 4.49 -16.58 0.90
N ASP A 82 3.59 -16.56 1.88
CA ASP A 82 2.38 -17.41 1.88
C ASP A 82 1.27 -16.93 0.93
N LYS A 83 1.33 -15.68 0.46
CA LYS A 83 0.16 -15.00 -0.11
C LYS A 83 0.22 -14.68 -1.59
N SER A 84 1.24 -15.12 -2.31
CA SER A 84 1.17 -15.19 -3.77
C SER A 84 -0.10 -15.95 -4.21
N LYS A 85 -0.52 -16.96 -3.43
CA LYS A 85 -1.76 -17.71 -3.62
C LYS A 85 -3.00 -16.83 -3.51
N PHE A 86 -3.13 -15.95 -2.49
CA PHE A 86 -4.28 -15.04 -2.36
C PHE A 86 -4.47 -14.14 -3.59
N PHE A 87 -3.38 -13.53 -4.06
CA PHE A 87 -3.43 -12.68 -5.26
C PHE A 87 -3.73 -13.49 -6.51
N LYS A 88 -3.12 -14.66 -6.66
CA LYS A 88 -3.29 -15.54 -7.80
C LYS A 88 -4.70 -16.10 -7.89
N ASP A 89 -5.22 -16.66 -6.78
CA ASP A 89 -6.54 -17.31 -6.74
C ASP A 89 -7.68 -16.30 -7.01
N ASN A 90 -7.48 -15.01 -6.68
CA ASN A 90 -8.46 -13.95 -6.92
C ASN A 90 -8.16 -13.13 -8.20
N GLY A 91 -7.06 -13.42 -8.89
CA GLY A 91 -6.65 -12.64 -10.05
C GLY A 91 -6.28 -11.19 -9.75
N PHE A 92 -5.87 -10.88 -8.50
CA PHE A 92 -5.52 -9.52 -8.09
C PHE A 92 -4.10 -9.14 -8.46
N VAL A 93 -3.89 -7.85 -8.74
CA VAL A 93 -2.56 -7.28 -8.97
C VAL A 93 -2.02 -6.72 -7.64
N PHE A 94 -0.82 -7.12 -7.24
CA PHE A 94 -0.09 -6.49 -6.15
C PHE A 94 0.79 -5.37 -6.70
N ASN A 95 0.52 -4.13 -6.31
CA ASN A 95 1.28 -2.96 -6.74
C ASN A 95 1.89 -2.25 -5.51
N PRO A 96 3.16 -2.46 -5.20
CA PRO A 96 3.82 -1.83 -4.06
C PRO A 96 4.21 -0.38 -4.39
N ILE A 97 3.98 0.55 -3.44
CA ILE A 97 4.36 1.95 -3.56
C ILE A 97 5.08 2.46 -2.31
N GLY A 98 5.93 3.45 -2.47
CA GLY A 98 6.74 4.07 -1.42
C GLY A 98 8.24 3.95 -1.70
N ARG A 99 9.07 4.30 -0.72
CA ARG A 99 10.54 4.20 -0.80
C ARG A 99 11.00 2.76 -0.56
N LEU A 100 10.75 1.89 -1.53
CA LEU A 100 11.02 0.45 -1.42
C LEU A 100 12.53 0.14 -1.46
N ASP A 101 13.33 0.97 -2.08
CA ASP A 101 14.77 0.88 -2.18
C ASP A 101 15.49 1.05 -0.82
N GLU A 102 14.86 1.74 0.13
CA GLU A 102 15.36 1.88 1.51
C GLU A 102 15.10 0.63 2.38
N LEU A 103 14.29 -0.32 1.90
CA LEU A 103 14.04 -1.57 2.61
C LEU A 103 15.23 -2.53 2.47
N ASN A 104 15.36 -3.47 3.42
CA ASN A 104 16.41 -4.48 3.33
C ASN A 104 16.25 -5.39 2.08
N ASN A 105 17.37 -5.97 1.63
CA ASN A 105 17.43 -6.75 0.39
C ASN A 105 16.44 -7.92 0.35
N LEU A 106 16.20 -8.59 1.48
CA LEU A 106 15.27 -9.72 1.55
C LEU A 106 13.84 -9.26 1.26
N MET A 107 13.43 -8.18 1.91
CA MET A 107 12.09 -7.61 1.72
C MET A 107 11.89 -7.11 0.29
N ARG A 108 12.86 -6.39 -0.26
CA ARG A 108 12.81 -5.91 -1.65
C ARG A 108 12.61 -7.06 -2.64
N LYS A 109 13.39 -8.13 -2.51
CA LYS A 109 13.27 -9.32 -3.39
C LYS A 109 11.88 -9.97 -3.30
N LYS A 110 11.31 -10.09 -2.09
CA LYS A 110 9.95 -10.66 -1.91
C LYS A 110 8.87 -9.79 -2.53
N ILE A 111 8.95 -8.47 -2.31
CA ILE A 111 8.03 -7.48 -2.89
C ILE A 111 8.10 -7.53 -4.41
N SER A 112 9.30 -7.47 -5.00
CA SER A 112 9.51 -7.53 -6.45
C SER A 112 8.93 -8.83 -7.03
N ARG A 113 9.27 -9.97 -6.45
CA ARG A 113 8.76 -11.26 -6.89
C ARG A 113 7.21 -11.35 -6.85
N LEU A 114 6.59 -10.85 -5.79
CA LEU A 114 5.13 -10.85 -5.69
C LEU A 114 4.51 -9.93 -6.75
N HIS A 115 5.09 -8.74 -6.97
CA HIS A 115 4.65 -7.82 -8.02
C HIS A 115 4.77 -8.46 -9.41
N GLU A 116 5.94 -9.00 -9.75
CA GLU A 116 6.21 -9.67 -11.04
C GLU A 116 5.25 -10.84 -11.29
N ASN A 117 4.95 -11.63 -10.25
CA ASN A 117 4.05 -12.79 -10.37
C ASN A 117 2.57 -12.43 -10.53
N THR A 118 2.21 -11.15 -10.33
CA THR A 118 0.80 -10.70 -10.32
C THR A 118 0.49 -9.57 -11.29
N ILE A 119 1.52 -8.97 -11.92
CA ILE A 119 1.36 -7.77 -12.77
C ILE A 119 0.45 -8.02 -13.98
N ASP A 120 0.39 -9.24 -14.50
CA ASP A 120 -0.44 -9.61 -15.65
C ASP A 120 -1.88 -10.00 -15.27
N ASN A 121 -2.21 -10.04 -13.99
CA ASN A 121 -3.57 -10.30 -13.53
C ASN A 121 -4.52 -9.18 -13.98
N LYS A 122 -5.83 -9.50 -14.09
CA LYS A 122 -6.84 -8.59 -14.65
C LYS A 122 -7.91 -8.16 -13.64
N GLY A 123 -7.77 -8.59 -12.38
CA GLY A 123 -8.71 -8.25 -11.32
C GLY A 123 -8.38 -6.91 -10.64
N LEU A 124 -8.76 -6.81 -9.36
CA LEU A 124 -8.51 -5.63 -8.53
C LEU A 124 -7.00 -5.35 -8.41
N THR A 125 -6.58 -4.12 -8.69
CA THR A 125 -5.23 -3.65 -8.35
C THR A 125 -5.18 -3.21 -6.89
N ILE A 126 -4.35 -3.87 -6.09
CA ILE A 126 -4.14 -3.53 -4.68
C ILE A 126 -2.81 -2.78 -4.57
N ASN A 127 -2.87 -1.47 -4.44
CA ASN A 127 -1.73 -0.61 -4.17
C ASN A 127 -1.39 -0.71 -2.67
N VAL A 128 -0.23 -1.22 -2.34
CA VAL A 128 0.21 -1.37 -0.94
C VAL A 128 1.31 -0.36 -0.63
N ALA A 129 0.98 0.64 0.18
CA ALA A 129 1.91 1.69 0.58
C ALA A 129 2.82 1.20 1.72
N ILE A 130 4.11 1.02 1.41
CA ILE A 130 5.15 0.52 2.32
C ILE A 130 6.30 1.51 2.35
N ASN A 131 6.73 1.92 3.53
CA ASN A 131 7.71 3.00 3.69
C ASN A 131 7.28 4.26 2.93
N TYR A 132 5.99 4.57 3.03
CA TYR A 132 5.33 5.64 2.29
C TYR A 132 5.07 6.86 3.17
N GLY A 133 5.22 8.04 2.58
CA GLY A 133 4.76 9.30 3.13
C GLY A 133 4.41 10.27 1.99
N GLY A 134 3.32 11.00 2.12
CA GLY A 134 2.89 11.92 1.07
C GLY A 134 3.89 13.06 0.81
N LYS A 135 4.56 13.56 1.85
CA LYS A 135 5.62 14.57 1.70
C LYS A 135 6.85 13.97 1.02
N GLU A 136 7.20 12.75 1.37
CA GLU A 136 8.28 11.99 0.77
C GLU A 136 8.01 11.73 -0.72
N GLU A 137 6.77 11.37 -1.08
CA GLU A 137 6.37 11.18 -2.48
C GLU A 137 6.51 12.47 -3.29
N ILE A 138 6.07 13.62 -2.75
CA ILE A 138 6.23 14.91 -3.43
C ILE A 138 7.69 15.21 -3.70
N VAL A 139 8.56 15.03 -2.70
CA VAL A 139 10.00 15.26 -2.85
C VAL A 139 10.60 14.32 -3.89
N ASP A 140 10.24 13.03 -3.86
CA ASP A 140 10.75 12.03 -4.79
C ASP A 140 10.25 12.28 -6.23
N THR A 141 9.00 12.74 -6.37
CA THR A 141 8.42 13.15 -7.65
C THR A 141 9.17 14.34 -8.25
N ILE A 142 9.43 15.37 -7.46
CA ILE A 142 10.21 16.55 -7.89
C ILE A 142 11.62 16.14 -8.30
N LYS A 143 12.28 15.27 -7.54
CA LYS A 143 13.62 14.75 -7.90
C LYS A 143 13.60 14.00 -9.23
N LYS A 144 12.60 13.17 -9.48
CA LYS A 144 12.44 12.44 -10.75
C LYS A 144 12.27 13.41 -11.93
N ILE A 145 11.45 14.45 -11.77
CA ILE A 145 11.24 15.50 -12.78
C ILE A 145 12.56 16.22 -13.07
N SER A 146 13.30 16.61 -12.03
CA SER A 146 14.63 17.24 -12.16
C SER A 146 15.63 16.33 -12.90
N CYS A 147 15.71 15.05 -12.52
CA CYS A 147 16.58 14.08 -13.17
C CYS A 147 16.21 13.82 -14.64
N ALA A 148 14.95 14.01 -15.00
CA ALA A 148 14.48 13.91 -16.39
C ALA A 148 14.82 15.16 -17.24
N GLY A 149 15.43 16.20 -16.66
CA GLY A 149 15.81 17.43 -17.35
C GLY A 149 14.62 18.30 -17.75
N ILE A 150 13.47 18.13 -17.08
CA ILE A 150 12.27 18.91 -17.39
C ILE A 150 12.35 20.30 -16.74
N ASP A 151 12.02 21.34 -17.52
CA ASP A 151 11.95 22.71 -17.01
C ASP A 151 10.86 22.84 -15.93
N PHE A 152 11.23 23.32 -14.74
CA PHE A 152 10.28 23.53 -13.64
C PHE A 152 9.20 24.59 -13.94
N ASN A 153 9.41 25.47 -14.94
CA ASN A 153 8.36 26.37 -15.41
C ASN A 153 7.16 25.63 -16.04
N LEU A 154 7.35 24.35 -16.43
CA LEU A 154 6.31 23.48 -16.97
C LEU A 154 5.64 22.63 -15.88
N LEU A 155 5.99 22.85 -14.60
CA LEU A 155 5.46 22.06 -13.50
C LEU A 155 3.98 22.37 -13.28
N ASP A 156 3.15 21.35 -13.50
CA ASP A 156 1.71 21.37 -13.25
C ASP A 156 1.27 20.07 -12.53
N VAL A 157 -0.02 19.96 -12.26
CA VAL A 157 -0.60 18.80 -11.57
C VAL A 157 -0.44 17.52 -12.40
N ASP A 158 -0.59 17.61 -13.72
CA ASP A 158 -0.50 16.45 -14.61
C ASP A 158 0.94 15.93 -14.68
N LEU A 159 1.92 16.83 -14.72
CA LEU A 159 3.33 16.46 -14.66
C LEU A 159 3.68 15.81 -13.31
N LEU A 160 3.23 16.37 -12.19
CA LEU A 160 3.38 15.74 -10.87
C LEU A 160 2.78 14.33 -10.86
N LYS A 161 1.56 14.19 -11.37
CA LYS A 161 0.89 12.88 -11.47
C LYS A 161 1.70 11.88 -12.28
N LYS A 162 2.25 12.29 -13.42
CA LYS A 162 3.04 11.45 -14.33
C LYS A 162 4.29 10.86 -13.66
N PHE A 163 4.90 11.59 -12.72
CA PHE A 163 6.11 11.16 -12.00
C PHE A 163 5.83 10.65 -10.58
N SER A 164 4.57 10.64 -10.12
CA SER A 164 4.17 10.09 -8.83
C SER A 164 4.42 8.58 -8.72
N TYR A 165 4.16 7.99 -7.56
CA TYR A 165 4.25 6.54 -7.38
C TYR A 165 3.13 5.77 -8.10
N LEU A 166 2.01 6.44 -8.41
CA LEU A 166 0.84 5.86 -9.09
C LEU A 166 0.46 6.63 -10.36
N PRO A 167 1.35 6.73 -11.36
CA PRO A 167 1.12 7.59 -12.54
C PRO A 167 -0.06 7.16 -13.40
N LYS A 168 -0.38 5.86 -13.42
CA LYS A 168 -1.46 5.27 -14.25
C LYS A 168 -2.74 4.98 -13.47
N THR A 169 -2.72 5.10 -12.14
CA THR A 169 -3.88 4.85 -11.30
C THR A 169 -4.67 6.16 -11.14
N PRO A 170 -5.99 6.18 -11.29
CA PRO A 170 -6.78 7.38 -11.00
C PRO A 170 -6.62 7.79 -9.54
N ASP A 171 -6.88 9.05 -9.21
CA ASP A 171 -6.84 9.49 -7.82
C ASP A 171 -7.96 8.83 -7.01
N PRO A 172 -7.79 8.63 -5.69
CA PRO A 172 -8.84 8.05 -4.87
C PRO A 172 -10.08 8.94 -4.83
N GLU A 173 -11.22 8.40 -5.23
CA GLU A 173 -12.52 9.07 -5.13
C GLU A 173 -13.10 9.00 -3.71
N LEU A 174 -12.63 8.00 -2.92
CA LEU A 174 -13.01 7.83 -1.53
C LEU A 174 -11.79 7.46 -0.69
N MET A 175 -11.59 8.19 0.40
CA MET A 175 -10.58 7.87 1.41
C MET A 175 -11.24 7.51 2.75
N ILE A 176 -10.93 6.35 3.28
CA ILE A 176 -11.44 5.85 4.55
C ILE A 176 -10.29 5.75 5.56
N ARG A 177 -10.47 6.29 6.75
CA ARG A 177 -9.56 6.05 7.86
C ARG A 177 -10.30 5.34 9.00
N THR A 178 -9.82 4.14 9.34
CA THR A 178 -10.37 3.37 10.47
C THR A 178 -9.74 3.88 11.75
N ARG A 179 -10.49 4.69 12.52
CA ARG A 179 -10.05 5.18 13.84
C ARG A 179 -11.22 5.14 14.82
N ARG A 180 -11.08 4.37 15.88
CA ARG A 180 -11.89 4.51 17.10
C ARG A 180 -11.05 5.08 18.24
#